data_0ae040941371fe8d4e368a024c27baaa
#
_entry.id   0ae040941371fe8d4e368a024c27baaa
#
_cell.length_a   1.000
_cell.length_b   1.000
_cell.length_c   1.000
_cell.angle_alpha   90.00
_cell.angle_beta   90.00
_cell.angle_gamma   90.00
#
_symmetry.space_group_name_H-M   'P 1'
#
loop_
_entity.id
_entity.type
_entity.pdbx_description
1 polymer ?
#
loop_
_entity_poly.entity_id
_entity_poly.type
_entity_poly.pdbx_seq_one_letter_code
_entity_poly.pdbx_strand_id
1 'polypeptide(L)'
;MDIKPIIARKYLESLTESDEWDMIFPRLLESKGSRILTNPKEFKGFPQYGKDVVAVGKDFEDGVLKRFYFEIKGGEDRHITTQTYKKDDGIRESILEAKDKKFTSSYKNFDSLPLKIVLVHNGETKANIREVFEDFIEKQFPKDGDIEFGQWDISQLTKLFAENLFGAYLLTDQKTTTLFNRVLVNLNVNDGVQRDFIELIDVLLFEKESWQASYEKTLPRKWKLIFESLKLISFIIYTESKEYNNLEIAKRHLTHLILRVWYWTLKNKLENNKTVLAFYTQLFLFYREVLIEFFERTIPIAIINDGLHAEKSGRYEQIGYTIRTFDYLKYLCFIINVDKALLKEKF
;
A
#
# COMPACT_ATOMS: atom_id res chain seq x y z
N MET A 1 15.91 -9.46 5.66
CA MET A 1 14.92 -9.67 4.56
C MET A 1 14.21 -8.34 4.35
N ASP A 2 14.16 -7.82 3.13
CA ASP A 2 13.44 -6.57 2.88
C ASP A 2 11.92 -6.82 2.96
N ILE A 3 11.29 -6.28 3.99
CA ILE A 3 9.84 -6.47 4.27
C ILE A 3 8.98 -5.56 3.37
N LYS A 4 9.58 -4.50 2.83
CA LYS A 4 8.89 -3.50 2.01
C LYS A 4 8.13 -4.11 0.81
N PRO A 5 8.72 -4.98 -0.03
CA PRO A 5 7.99 -5.62 -1.12
C PRO A 5 6.84 -6.52 -0.64
N ILE A 6 6.99 -7.19 0.51
CA ILE A 6 5.95 -8.07 1.07
C ILE A 6 4.71 -7.26 1.45
N ILE A 7 4.90 -6.12 2.11
CA ILE A 7 3.80 -5.23 2.50
C ILE A 7 3.15 -4.61 1.28
N ALA A 8 3.95 -4.09 0.33
CA ALA A 8 3.46 -3.55 -0.92
C ALA A 8 2.64 -4.58 -1.70
N ARG A 9 3.12 -5.83 -1.82
CA ARG A 9 2.40 -6.90 -2.51
C ARG A 9 1.04 -7.18 -1.88
N LYS A 10 0.98 -7.39 -0.55
CA LYS A 10 -0.28 -7.66 0.15
C LYS A 10 -1.29 -6.51 0.00
N TYR A 11 -0.79 -5.28 0.06
CA TYR A 11 -1.62 -4.11 -0.17
C TYR A 11 -2.18 -4.09 -1.60
N LEU A 12 -1.33 -4.25 -2.61
CA LEU A 12 -1.72 -4.26 -4.03
C LEU A 12 -2.69 -5.41 -4.35
N GLU A 13 -2.50 -6.61 -3.78
CA GLU A 13 -3.42 -7.75 -3.91
C GLU A 13 -4.82 -7.47 -3.33
N SER A 14 -4.95 -6.51 -2.42
CA SER A 14 -6.23 -6.12 -1.82
C SER A 14 -7.04 -5.14 -2.66
N LEU A 15 -6.43 -4.49 -3.65
CA LEU A 15 -7.08 -3.49 -4.50
C LEU A 15 -8.03 -4.13 -5.51
N THR A 16 -9.14 -3.41 -5.83
CA THR A 16 -10.03 -3.74 -6.97
C THR A 16 -9.79 -2.80 -8.13
N GLU A 17 -10.33 -3.19 -9.28
CA GLU A 17 -10.24 -2.47 -10.53
C GLU A 17 -10.84 -1.06 -10.42
N SER A 18 -12.12 -0.98 -10.05
CA SER A 18 -12.81 0.31 -9.94
C SER A 18 -12.49 1.05 -8.65
N ASP A 19 -12.33 2.35 -8.74
CA ASP A 19 -12.11 3.32 -7.67
C ASP A 19 -10.72 3.29 -7.02
N GLU A 20 -10.09 2.13 -6.86
CA GLU A 20 -8.82 1.99 -6.13
C GLU A 20 -7.63 1.99 -7.10
N TRP A 21 -7.63 1.11 -8.10
CA TRP A 21 -6.63 1.12 -9.17
C TRP A 21 -6.70 2.40 -10.01
N ASP A 22 -7.91 2.89 -10.31
CA ASP A 22 -8.14 4.14 -11.04
C ASP A 22 -7.45 5.34 -10.38
N MET A 23 -7.21 5.28 -9.08
CA MET A 23 -6.55 6.36 -8.34
C MET A 23 -5.05 6.14 -8.18
N ILE A 24 -4.62 4.89 -7.97
CA ILE A 24 -3.24 4.58 -7.63
C ILE A 24 -2.38 4.40 -8.89
N PHE A 25 -2.89 3.73 -9.93
CA PHE A 25 -2.12 3.39 -11.11
C PHE A 25 -1.66 4.62 -11.92
N PRO A 26 -2.51 5.63 -12.17
CA PRO A 26 -2.05 6.87 -12.81
C PRO A 26 -0.90 7.55 -12.05
N ARG A 27 -0.94 7.56 -10.71
CA ARG A 27 0.14 8.13 -9.87
C ARG A 27 1.46 7.39 -10.05
N LEU A 28 1.43 6.06 -10.22
CA LEU A 28 2.62 5.29 -10.54
C LEU A 28 3.22 5.74 -11.88
N LEU A 29 2.39 5.88 -12.90
CA LEU A 29 2.84 6.32 -14.22
C LEU A 29 3.41 7.74 -14.18
N GLU A 30 2.77 8.66 -13.47
CA GLU A 30 3.25 10.04 -13.27
C GLU A 30 4.58 10.08 -12.51
N SER A 31 4.75 9.25 -11.47
CA SER A 31 6.01 9.14 -10.73
C SER A 31 7.18 8.68 -11.60
N LYS A 32 6.87 7.98 -12.68
CA LYS A 32 7.82 7.56 -13.73
C LYS A 32 7.99 8.58 -14.86
N GLY A 33 7.36 9.74 -14.76
CA GLY A 33 7.44 10.79 -15.76
C GLY A 33 6.52 10.60 -16.97
N SER A 34 5.55 9.69 -16.90
CA SER A 34 4.53 9.54 -17.94
C SER A 34 3.48 10.63 -17.83
N ARG A 35 2.99 11.09 -18.97
CA ARG A 35 1.84 11.99 -19.06
C ARG A 35 0.57 11.20 -19.29
N ILE A 36 -0.37 11.29 -18.38
CA ILE A 36 -1.68 10.67 -18.48
C ILE A 36 -2.56 11.50 -19.44
N LEU A 37 -3.24 10.84 -20.36
CA LEU A 37 -4.12 11.46 -21.36
C LEU A 37 -5.60 11.18 -21.10
N THR A 38 -5.92 10.15 -20.31
CA THR A 38 -7.28 9.81 -19.89
C THR A 38 -7.36 9.81 -18.36
N ASN A 39 -8.50 10.30 -17.86
CA ASN A 39 -8.81 10.18 -16.43
C ASN A 39 -9.86 9.08 -16.27
N PRO A 40 -9.56 7.93 -15.63
CA PRO A 40 -10.52 6.84 -15.48
C PRO A 40 -11.84 7.29 -14.85
N LYS A 41 -11.81 8.28 -13.95
CA LYS A 41 -13.02 8.82 -13.30
C LYS A 41 -13.91 9.62 -14.27
N GLU A 42 -13.33 10.31 -15.23
CA GLU A 42 -14.09 11.11 -16.21
C GLU A 42 -14.73 10.23 -17.27
N PHE A 43 -14.13 9.07 -17.56
CA PHE A 43 -14.64 8.12 -18.56
C PHE A 43 -15.53 7.03 -17.95
N LYS A 44 -15.80 7.07 -16.64
CA LYS A 44 -16.67 6.10 -15.98
C LYS A 44 -18.08 6.13 -16.59
N GLY A 45 -18.51 4.99 -17.14
CA GLY A 45 -19.80 4.85 -17.83
C GLY A 45 -19.75 5.07 -19.35
N PHE A 46 -18.60 5.37 -19.94
CA PHE A 46 -18.40 5.35 -21.37
C PHE A 46 -17.62 4.09 -21.81
N PRO A 47 -17.86 3.58 -23.04
CA PRO A 47 -17.09 2.45 -23.55
C PRO A 47 -15.60 2.80 -23.64
N GLN A 48 -14.77 2.08 -22.87
CA GLN A 48 -13.31 2.32 -22.81
C GLN A 48 -12.55 1.48 -23.84
N TYR A 49 -13.19 0.47 -24.41
CA TYR A 49 -12.61 -0.40 -25.42
C TYR A 49 -11.23 -0.95 -25.06
N GLY A 50 -11.12 -1.54 -23.88
CA GLY A 50 -9.87 -2.11 -23.39
C GLY A 50 -8.77 -1.09 -23.08
N LYS A 51 -9.12 0.16 -22.72
CA LYS A 51 -8.18 1.26 -22.43
C LYS A 51 -8.61 2.02 -21.18
N ASP A 52 -8.35 1.46 -20.01
CA ASP A 52 -8.65 2.13 -18.73
C ASP A 52 -7.79 3.37 -18.56
N VAL A 53 -6.51 3.29 -18.96
CA VAL A 53 -5.59 4.43 -18.93
C VAL A 53 -4.84 4.53 -20.25
N VAL A 54 -4.81 5.74 -20.81
CA VAL A 54 -3.94 6.09 -21.95
C VAL A 54 -2.89 7.08 -21.48
N ALA A 55 -1.62 6.79 -21.80
CA ALA A 55 -0.49 7.62 -21.39
C ALA A 55 0.57 7.74 -22.49
N VAL A 56 1.42 8.75 -22.37
CA VAL A 56 2.67 8.90 -23.12
C VAL A 56 3.82 8.99 -22.15
N GLY A 57 4.83 8.16 -22.34
CA GLY A 57 5.99 8.11 -21.47
C GLY A 57 7.14 7.28 -22.07
N LYS A 58 8.28 7.29 -21.37
CA LYS A 58 9.38 6.39 -21.71
C LYS A 58 9.05 4.98 -21.23
N ASP A 59 9.21 4.00 -22.10
CA ASP A 59 9.08 2.60 -21.71
C ASP A 59 10.18 2.22 -20.70
N PHE A 60 9.83 1.44 -19.70
CA PHE A 60 10.77 1.03 -18.64
C PHE A 60 11.77 -0.03 -19.11
N GLU A 61 11.45 -0.71 -20.22
CA GLU A 61 12.27 -1.80 -20.74
C GLU A 61 13.37 -1.29 -21.70
N ASP A 62 13.04 -0.33 -22.58
CA ASP A 62 13.95 0.14 -23.62
C ASP A 62 14.26 1.64 -23.60
N GLY A 63 13.55 2.41 -22.77
CA GLY A 63 13.71 3.86 -22.63
C GLY A 63 13.14 4.69 -23.79
N VAL A 64 12.47 4.05 -24.76
CA VAL A 64 11.86 4.71 -25.92
C VAL A 64 10.57 5.41 -25.52
N LEU A 65 10.34 6.62 -26.07
CA LEU A 65 9.09 7.34 -25.88
C LEU A 65 7.98 6.66 -26.67
N LYS A 66 6.97 6.14 -25.97
CA LYS A 66 5.84 5.40 -26.53
C LYS A 66 4.51 5.98 -26.08
N ARG A 67 3.45 5.68 -26.81
CA ARG A 67 2.07 5.77 -26.33
C ARG A 67 1.65 4.43 -25.78
N PHE A 68 0.96 4.46 -24.65
CA PHE A 68 0.54 3.26 -23.93
C PHE A 68 -0.98 3.22 -23.81
N TYR A 69 -1.53 2.03 -24.04
CA TYR A 69 -2.89 1.68 -23.66
C TYR A 69 -2.81 0.65 -22.54
N PHE A 70 -3.29 1.01 -21.38
CA PHE A 70 -3.31 0.13 -20.20
C PHE A 70 -4.72 -0.40 -20.01
N GLU A 71 -4.83 -1.71 -19.99
CA GLU A 71 -6.01 -2.43 -19.57
C GLU A 71 -5.76 -2.98 -18.16
N ILE A 72 -6.63 -2.64 -17.19
CA ILE A 72 -6.43 -2.96 -15.79
C ILE A 72 -7.43 -4.03 -15.37
N LYS A 73 -6.96 -5.11 -14.75
CA LYS A 73 -7.76 -6.16 -14.17
C LYS A 73 -7.45 -6.33 -12.68
N GLY A 74 -8.49 -6.24 -11.86
CA GLY A 74 -8.39 -6.36 -10.41
C GLY A 74 -9.54 -7.13 -9.78
N GLY A 75 -9.56 -7.25 -8.46
CA GLY A 75 -10.65 -7.89 -7.73
C GLY A 75 -10.82 -9.37 -8.08
N GLU A 76 -11.99 -9.75 -8.60
CA GLU A 76 -12.28 -11.12 -9.01
C GLU A 76 -11.53 -11.52 -10.28
N ASP A 77 -11.28 -10.58 -11.18
CA ASP A 77 -10.61 -10.79 -12.47
C ASP A 77 -9.09 -10.62 -12.41
N ARG A 78 -8.52 -10.44 -11.23
CA ARG A 78 -7.08 -10.22 -11.03
C ARG A 78 -6.18 -11.34 -11.54
N HIS A 79 -6.65 -12.58 -11.54
CA HIS A 79 -5.88 -13.73 -12.04
C HIS A 79 -6.26 -14.05 -13.48
N ILE A 80 -5.28 -14.30 -14.33
CA ILE A 80 -5.53 -14.86 -15.65
C ILE A 80 -5.79 -16.34 -15.49
N THR A 81 -7.05 -16.72 -15.64
CA THR A 81 -7.57 -18.09 -15.58
C THR A 81 -8.30 -18.42 -16.88
N THR A 82 -8.64 -19.67 -17.11
CA THR A 82 -9.48 -20.06 -18.27
C THR A 82 -10.81 -19.31 -18.27
N GLN A 83 -11.39 -19.07 -17.10
CA GLN A 83 -12.67 -18.36 -16.97
C GLN A 83 -12.52 -16.87 -17.29
N THR A 84 -11.57 -16.16 -16.64
CA THR A 84 -11.38 -14.71 -16.85
C THR A 84 -10.86 -14.38 -18.25
N TYR A 85 -10.15 -15.32 -18.88
CA TYR A 85 -9.67 -15.18 -20.25
C TYR A 85 -10.79 -15.35 -21.29
N LYS A 86 -11.70 -16.33 -21.11
CA LYS A 86 -12.70 -16.74 -22.11
C LYS A 86 -14.09 -16.16 -21.93
N LYS A 87 -14.36 -15.48 -20.80
CA LYS A 87 -15.69 -14.89 -20.57
C LYS A 87 -15.97 -13.76 -21.58
N ASP A 88 -17.24 -13.49 -21.85
CA ASP A 88 -17.67 -12.29 -22.56
C ASP A 88 -17.17 -11.06 -21.79
N ASP A 89 -16.64 -10.06 -22.48
CA ASP A 89 -15.94 -8.90 -21.91
C ASP A 89 -14.73 -9.28 -21.02
N GLY A 90 -14.13 -10.44 -21.28
CA GLY A 90 -12.96 -10.95 -20.57
C GLY A 90 -11.64 -10.38 -21.09
N ILE A 91 -10.54 -10.86 -20.52
CA ILE A 91 -9.17 -10.37 -20.80
C ILE A 91 -8.87 -10.44 -22.31
N ARG A 92 -9.27 -11.52 -23.00
CA ARG A 92 -9.02 -11.69 -24.42
C ARG A 92 -9.70 -10.61 -25.25
N GLU A 93 -10.98 -10.37 -25.01
CA GLU A 93 -11.77 -9.39 -25.76
C GLU A 93 -11.29 -7.97 -25.46
N SER A 94 -11.01 -7.62 -24.22
CA SER A 94 -10.45 -6.32 -23.84
C SER A 94 -9.13 -6.01 -24.56
N ILE A 95 -8.23 -7.00 -24.68
CA ILE A 95 -6.96 -6.83 -25.41
C ILE A 95 -7.19 -6.61 -26.91
N LEU A 96 -8.13 -7.36 -27.53
CA LEU A 96 -8.48 -7.17 -28.91
C LEU A 96 -9.14 -5.82 -29.17
N GLU A 97 -10.03 -5.37 -28.30
CA GLU A 97 -10.62 -4.04 -28.38
C GLU A 97 -9.58 -2.93 -28.28
N ALA A 98 -8.62 -3.08 -27.33
CA ALA A 98 -7.51 -2.14 -27.21
C ALA A 98 -6.67 -2.02 -28.48
N LYS A 99 -6.48 -3.15 -29.19
CA LYS A 99 -5.76 -3.22 -30.46
C LYS A 99 -6.54 -2.61 -31.62
N ASP A 100 -7.82 -2.95 -31.73
CA ASP A 100 -8.65 -2.62 -32.90
C ASP A 100 -9.18 -1.19 -32.88
N LYS A 101 -9.42 -0.61 -31.70
CA LYS A 101 -9.95 0.74 -31.54
C LYS A 101 -8.82 1.74 -31.29
N LYS A 102 -8.67 2.71 -32.16
CA LYS A 102 -7.71 3.82 -31.99
C LYS A 102 -8.22 4.80 -30.94
N PHE A 103 -7.31 5.34 -30.14
CA PHE A 103 -7.57 6.48 -29.27
C PHE A 103 -7.08 7.75 -29.97
N THR A 104 -7.91 8.79 -29.96
CA THR A 104 -7.57 10.09 -30.56
C THR A 104 -7.15 11.06 -29.45
N SER A 105 -6.02 11.72 -29.62
CA SER A 105 -5.48 12.66 -28.62
C SER A 105 -4.98 13.94 -29.30
N SER A 106 -5.11 15.06 -28.59
CA SER A 106 -4.50 16.34 -28.94
C SER A 106 -2.99 16.42 -28.64
N TYR A 107 -2.41 15.36 -28.03
CA TYR A 107 -0.98 15.31 -27.77
C TYR A 107 -0.18 15.35 -29.07
N LYS A 108 0.80 16.26 -29.15
CA LYS A 108 1.59 16.46 -30.37
C LYS A 108 2.28 15.15 -30.79
N ASN A 109 2.11 14.79 -32.06
CA ASN A 109 2.68 13.57 -32.67
C ASN A 109 2.24 12.25 -32.00
N PHE A 110 1.10 12.22 -31.33
CA PHE A 110 0.60 11.01 -30.66
C PHE A 110 0.56 9.79 -31.57
N ASP A 111 0.00 9.94 -32.78
CA ASP A 111 -0.18 8.83 -33.71
C ASP A 111 1.13 8.31 -34.32
N SER A 112 2.20 9.11 -34.30
CA SER A 112 3.52 8.71 -34.80
C SER A 112 4.37 8.00 -33.73
N LEU A 113 3.95 8.00 -32.45
CA LEU A 113 4.65 7.27 -31.41
C LEU A 113 4.38 5.76 -31.51
N PRO A 114 5.38 4.91 -31.28
CA PRO A 114 5.17 3.48 -31.14
C PRO A 114 4.08 3.19 -30.10
N LEU A 115 3.22 2.22 -30.36
CA LEU A 115 2.15 1.82 -29.47
C LEU A 115 2.55 0.57 -28.68
N LYS A 116 2.40 0.64 -27.36
CA LYS A 116 2.47 -0.54 -26.47
C LYS A 116 1.15 -0.71 -25.72
N ILE A 117 0.53 -1.87 -25.88
CA ILE A 117 -0.65 -2.27 -25.08
C ILE A 117 -0.17 -3.06 -23.90
N VAL A 118 -0.59 -2.67 -22.70
CA VAL A 118 -0.13 -3.30 -21.45
C VAL A 118 -1.33 -3.81 -20.66
N LEU A 119 -1.36 -5.13 -20.44
CA LEU A 119 -2.28 -5.74 -19.50
C LEU A 119 -1.71 -5.62 -18.08
N VAL A 120 -2.41 -4.92 -17.21
CA VAL A 120 -2.05 -4.70 -15.82
C VAL A 120 -2.98 -5.51 -14.92
N HIS A 121 -2.43 -6.38 -14.07
CA HIS A 121 -3.27 -7.16 -13.16
C HIS A 121 -2.56 -7.44 -11.82
N ASN A 122 -3.28 -7.28 -10.72
CA ASN A 122 -2.74 -7.53 -9.37
C ASN A 122 -2.86 -9.00 -8.93
N GLY A 123 -2.79 -9.90 -9.89
CA GLY A 123 -2.77 -11.35 -9.71
C GLY A 123 -1.67 -12.01 -10.51
N GLU A 124 -1.86 -13.28 -10.79
CA GLU A 124 -0.91 -14.15 -11.50
C GLU A 124 -1.57 -14.85 -12.67
N THR A 125 -0.81 -15.17 -13.71
CA THR A 125 -1.25 -16.09 -14.77
C THR A 125 -1.16 -17.52 -14.23
N LYS A 126 -2.30 -18.22 -14.19
CA LYS A 126 -2.35 -19.61 -13.71
C LYS A 126 -1.74 -20.57 -14.72
N ALA A 127 -1.10 -21.63 -14.24
CA ALA A 127 -0.36 -22.57 -15.07
C ALA A 127 -1.20 -23.20 -16.19
N ASN A 128 -2.47 -23.48 -15.91
CA ASN A 128 -3.39 -24.14 -16.85
C ASN A 128 -3.82 -23.31 -18.06
N ILE A 129 -3.55 -22.01 -18.06
CA ILE A 129 -3.91 -21.09 -19.17
C ILE A 129 -2.66 -20.45 -19.81
N ARG A 130 -1.51 -20.59 -19.19
CA ARG A 130 -0.30 -19.85 -19.56
C ARG A 130 0.07 -20.05 -21.05
N GLU A 131 0.22 -21.29 -21.50
CA GLU A 131 0.57 -21.59 -22.90
C GLU A 131 -0.46 -20.99 -23.88
N VAL A 132 -1.76 -21.18 -23.59
CA VAL A 132 -2.83 -20.64 -24.46
C VAL A 132 -2.81 -19.12 -24.51
N PHE A 133 -2.48 -18.48 -23.39
CA PHE A 133 -2.37 -17.02 -23.32
C PHE A 133 -1.12 -16.53 -24.07
N GLU A 134 0.02 -17.17 -23.90
CA GLU A 134 1.27 -16.85 -24.62
C GLU A 134 1.10 -17.02 -26.12
N ASP A 135 0.54 -18.13 -26.60
CA ASP A 135 0.22 -18.38 -28.00
C ASP A 135 -0.72 -17.28 -28.60
N PHE A 136 -1.72 -16.88 -27.81
CA PHE A 136 -2.62 -15.79 -28.22
C PHE A 136 -1.85 -14.48 -28.38
N ILE A 137 -0.99 -14.13 -27.42
CA ILE A 137 -0.21 -12.90 -27.48
C ILE A 137 0.77 -12.92 -28.64
N GLU A 138 1.52 -14.00 -28.86
CA GLU A 138 2.43 -14.11 -30.00
C GLU A 138 1.72 -13.97 -31.34
N LYS A 139 0.52 -14.54 -31.46
CA LYS A 139 -0.30 -14.41 -32.68
C LYS A 139 -0.83 -13.00 -32.90
N GLN A 140 -1.24 -12.31 -31.84
CA GLN A 140 -1.84 -10.99 -31.95
C GLN A 140 -0.81 -9.85 -31.99
N PHE A 141 0.35 -10.06 -31.37
CA PHE A 141 1.42 -9.07 -31.24
C PHE A 141 2.77 -9.70 -31.63
N PRO A 142 2.97 -10.00 -32.93
CA PRO A 142 4.24 -10.56 -33.38
C PRO A 142 5.39 -9.58 -33.11
N LYS A 143 6.59 -10.12 -32.86
CA LYS A 143 7.77 -9.32 -32.50
C LYS A 143 8.15 -8.24 -33.50
N ASP A 144 7.85 -8.47 -34.77
CA ASP A 144 8.10 -7.53 -35.87
C ASP A 144 6.87 -6.68 -36.21
N GLY A 145 5.86 -6.65 -35.34
CA GLY A 145 4.61 -5.90 -35.54
C GLY A 145 4.70 -4.45 -35.08
N ASP A 146 3.75 -3.63 -35.58
CA ASP A 146 3.66 -2.19 -35.24
C ASP A 146 3.19 -1.91 -33.81
N ILE A 147 2.65 -2.92 -33.11
CA ILE A 147 2.08 -2.79 -31.77
C ILE A 147 2.79 -3.77 -30.85
N GLU A 148 3.40 -3.25 -29.79
CA GLU A 148 4.01 -4.06 -28.76
C GLU A 148 2.98 -4.45 -27.68
N PHE A 149 3.18 -5.62 -27.07
CA PHE A 149 2.42 -6.05 -25.90
C PHE A 149 3.31 -6.16 -24.69
N GLY A 150 2.79 -5.74 -23.52
CA GLY A 150 3.40 -5.92 -22.22
C GLY A 150 2.41 -6.48 -21.21
N GLN A 151 2.92 -7.18 -20.21
CA GLN A 151 2.12 -7.67 -19.09
C GLN A 151 2.78 -7.27 -17.78
N TRP A 152 2.02 -6.57 -16.92
CA TRP A 152 2.46 -6.22 -15.58
C TRP A 152 1.62 -6.98 -14.56
N ASP A 153 2.17 -8.07 -14.08
CA ASP A 153 1.59 -8.90 -13.02
C ASP A 153 1.87 -8.32 -11.63
N ILE A 154 1.35 -8.98 -10.60
CA ILE A 154 1.56 -8.55 -9.21
C ILE A 154 3.03 -8.47 -8.81
N SER A 155 3.91 -9.31 -9.37
CA SER A 155 5.33 -9.30 -9.03
C SER A 155 6.03 -8.07 -9.59
N GLN A 156 5.74 -7.74 -10.86
CA GLN A 156 6.28 -6.53 -11.50
C GLN A 156 5.68 -5.26 -10.88
N LEU A 157 4.37 -5.24 -10.62
CA LEU A 157 3.72 -4.14 -9.92
C LEU A 157 4.32 -3.90 -8.55
N THR A 158 4.53 -4.96 -7.76
CA THR A 158 5.16 -4.85 -6.44
C THR A 158 6.52 -4.17 -6.51
N LYS A 159 7.36 -4.56 -7.47
CA LYS A 159 8.68 -3.95 -7.68
C LYS A 159 8.55 -2.46 -8.03
N LEU A 160 7.71 -2.14 -9.02
CA LEU A 160 7.50 -0.76 -9.48
C LEU A 160 6.98 0.14 -8.36
N PHE A 161 6.01 -0.33 -7.58
CA PHE A 161 5.46 0.44 -6.45
C PHE A 161 6.47 0.59 -5.32
N ALA A 162 7.19 -0.47 -4.95
CA ALA A 162 8.18 -0.43 -3.89
C ALA A 162 9.33 0.55 -4.20
N GLU A 163 9.71 0.66 -5.47
CA GLU A 163 10.80 1.54 -5.91
C GLU A 163 10.36 3.00 -6.11
N ASN A 164 9.11 3.25 -6.54
CA ASN A 164 8.73 4.55 -7.08
C ASN A 164 7.58 5.26 -6.35
N LEU A 165 6.71 4.52 -5.69
CA LEU A 165 5.48 5.08 -5.13
C LEU A 165 5.22 4.64 -3.68
N PHE A 166 6.24 4.14 -3.00
CA PHE A 166 6.07 3.69 -1.63
C PHE A 166 5.94 4.88 -0.68
N GLY A 167 4.75 5.12 -0.14
CA GLY A 167 4.46 6.24 0.73
C GLY A 167 2.96 6.55 0.81
N ALA A 168 2.63 7.79 1.16
CA ALA A 168 1.24 8.24 1.30
C ALA A 168 0.40 8.11 0.02
N TYR A 169 1.03 8.10 -1.14
CA TYR A 169 0.35 7.97 -2.43
C TYR A 169 -0.28 6.59 -2.67
N LEU A 170 0.06 5.59 -1.88
CA LEU A 170 -0.59 4.28 -1.92
C LEU A 170 -1.98 4.25 -1.25
N LEU A 171 -2.40 5.31 -0.55
CA LEU A 171 -3.74 5.37 0.01
C LEU A 171 -4.77 5.70 -1.08
N THR A 172 -5.92 5.03 -1.02
CA THR A 172 -6.96 5.06 -2.05
C THR A 172 -7.91 6.24 -1.96
N ASP A 173 -7.75 7.09 -0.97
CA ASP A 173 -8.62 8.25 -0.71
C ASP A 173 -7.79 9.53 -0.60
N GLN A 174 -8.25 10.60 -1.24
CA GLN A 174 -7.55 11.88 -1.30
C GLN A 174 -7.39 12.53 0.09
N LYS A 175 -8.40 12.42 0.97
CA LYS A 175 -8.33 12.98 2.34
C LYS A 175 -7.25 12.27 3.15
N THR A 176 -7.26 10.95 3.16
CA THR A 176 -6.27 10.14 3.88
C THR A 176 -4.86 10.31 3.30
N THR A 177 -4.72 10.40 1.98
CA THR A 177 -3.44 10.72 1.32
C THR A 177 -2.90 12.08 1.77
N THR A 178 -3.74 13.12 1.80
CA THR A 178 -3.33 14.46 2.21
C THR A 178 -2.92 14.50 3.68
N LEU A 179 -3.68 13.83 4.57
CA LEU A 179 -3.33 13.70 5.98
C LEU A 179 -2.00 12.99 6.16
N PHE A 180 -1.82 11.87 5.47
CA PHE A 180 -0.58 11.10 5.62
C PHE A 180 0.64 11.84 5.07
N ASN A 181 0.51 12.59 3.98
CA ASN A 181 1.57 13.49 3.50
C ASN A 181 1.99 14.51 4.57
N ARG A 182 1.02 15.14 5.26
CA ARG A 182 1.32 16.07 6.35
C ARG A 182 2.02 15.38 7.51
N VAL A 183 1.62 14.14 7.84
CA VAL A 183 2.30 13.33 8.85
C VAL A 183 3.77 13.13 8.47
N LEU A 184 4.06 12.70 7.24
CA LEU A 184 5.43 12.42 6.81
C LEU A 184 6.30 13.66 6.79
N VAL A 185 5.79 14.78 6.26
CA VAL A 185 6.53 16.07 6.22
C VAL A 185 6.89 16.57 7.62
N ASN A 186 6.02 16.35 8.61
CA ASN A 186 6.19 16.85 9.98
C ASN A 186 6.65 15.76 10.97
N LEU A 187 7.03 14.58 10.49
CA LEU A 187 7.23 13.41 11.34
C LEU A 187 8.27 13.61 12.44
N ASN A 188 9.32 14.38 12.16
CA ASN A 188 10.44 14.64 13.09
C ASN A 188 10.33 16.02 13.81
N VAL A 189 9.21 16.72 13.67
CA VAL A 189 9.08 18.08 14.21
C VAL A 189 8.56 18.11 15.65
N ASN A 190 7.71 17.14 16.03
CA ASN A 190 6.98 17.12 17.28
C ASN A 190 7.44 16.00 18.23
N ASP A 191 7.49 16.31 19.54
CA ASP A 191 7.83 15.34 20.60
C ASP A 191 6.67 14.38 20.98
N GLY A 192 5.57 14.40 20.26
CA GLY A 192 4.37 13.59 20.55
C GLY A 192 3.81 12.90 19.31
N VAL A 193 2.68 12.25 19.47
CA VAL A 193 1.88 11.75 18.35
C VAL A 193 1.27 12.95 17.64
N GLN A 194 1.47 13.05 16.33
CA GLN A 194 0.98 14.17 15.54
C GLN A 194 -0.54 14.18 15.43
N ARG A 195 -1.12 15.37 15.41
CA ARG A 195 -2.59 15.54 15.25
C ARG A 195 -3.09 14.98 13.92
N ASP A 196 -2.37 15.25 12.82
CA ASP A 196 -2.74 14.72 11.50
C ASP A 196 -2.71 13.19 11.48
N PHE A 197 -1.81 12.53 12.26
CA PHE A 197 -1.78 11.08 12.40
C PHE A 197 -2.99 10.56 13.19
N ILE A 198 -3.34 11.22 14.29
CA ILE A 198 -4.53 10.89 15.07
C ILE A 198 -5.78 11.00 14.19
N GLU A 199 -5.93 12.11 13.45
CA GLU A 199 -7.03 12.32 12.54
C GLU A 199 -7.06 11.28 11.42
N LEU A 200 -5.91 10.93 10.82
CA LEU A 200 -5.80 9.90 9.80
C LEU A 200 -6.34 8.55 10.29
N ILE A 201 -5.92 8.13 11.49
CA ILE A 201 -6.36 6.85 12.07
C ILE A 201 -7.86 6.90 12.39
N ASP A 202 -8.36 8.03 12.89
CA ASP A 202 -9.77 8.22 13.18
C ASP A 202 -10.64 8.22 11.91
N VAL A 203 -10.19 8.86 10.85
CA VAL A 203 -10.85 8.81 9.52
C VAL A 203 -10.94 7.38 9.01
N LEU A 204 -9.84 6.63 9.09
CA LEU A 204 -9.82 5.24 8.63
C LEU A 204 -10.73 4.32 9.45
N LEU A 205 -10.81 4.49 10.76
CA LEU A 205 -11.50 3.57 11.65
C LEU A 205 -12.93 3.99 12.01
N PHE A 206 -13.27 5.30 12.02
CA PHE A 206 -14.52 5.75 12.64
C PHE A 206 -15.39 6.66 11.77
N GLU A 207 -14.90 7.30 10.72
CA GLU A 207 -15.72 8.21 9.92
C GLU A 207 -16.70 7.50 8.95
N LYS A 208 -16.50 6.22 8.69
CA LYS A 208 -17.36 5.48 7.74
C LYS A 208 -18.46 4.71 8.47
N GLU A 209 -19.54 5.42 8.85
CA GLU A 209 -20.69 4.85 9.58
C GLU A 209 -21.33 3.60 8.90
N SER A 210 -21.30 3.52 7.57
CA SER A 210 -21.86 2.41 6.82
C SER A 210 -21.26 1.03 7.13
N TRP A 211 -20.30 0.97 8.01
CA TRP A 211 -19.59 -0.23 8.39
C TRP A 211 -20.19 -0.93 9.60
N GLN A 212 -21.08 -0.27 10.33
CA GLN A 212 -21.71 -0.82 11.52
C GLN A 212 -22.81 -1.84 11.22
N ALA A 213 -23.39 -1.83 10.03
CA ALA A 213 -24.60 -2.61 9.71
C ALA A 213 -24.36 -4.01 9.12
N SER A 214 -23.13 -4.43 8.80
CA SER A 214 -22.89 -5.65 8.01
C SER A 214 -22.07 -6.75 8.70
N TYR A 215 -22.10 -6.83 10.01
CA TYR A 215 -21.20 -7.69 10.80
C TYR A 215 -21.55 -9.19 10.87
N GLU A 216 -22.50 -9.65 10.11
CA GLU A 216 -23.09 -10.94 10.49
C GLU A 216 -22.29 -12.18 10.11
N LYS A 217 -21.39 -12.21 9.12
CA LYS A 217 -20.62 -13.46 8.84
C LYS A 217 -19.25 -13.30 8.16
N THR A 218 -19.02 -12.28 7.35
CA THR A 218 -17.73 -12.05 6.67
C THR A 218 -17.31 -10.60 6.76
N LEU A 219 -16.05 -10.37 7.09
CA LEU A 219 -15.53 -9.01 7.13
C LEU A 219 -15.64 -8.38 5.73
N PRO A 220 -16.33 -7.23 5.58
CA PRO A 220 -16.45 -6.59 4.28
C PRO A 220 -15.07 -6.32 3.67
N ARG A 221 -14.94 -6.42 2.35
CA ARG A 221 -13.69 -6.20 1.63
C ARG A 221 -13.01 -4.86 1.97
N LYS A 222 -13.80 -3.79 2.14
CA LYS A 222 -13.29 -2.46 2.55
C LYS A 222 -12.48 -2.50 3.85
N TRP A 223 -12.83 -3.37 4.80
CA TRP A 223 -12.07 -3.55 6.04
C TRP A 223 -10.74 -4.25 5.79
N LYS A 224 -10.68 -5.22 4.88
CA LYS A 224 -9.41 -5.83 4.49
C LYS A 224 -8.45 -4.79 3.92
N LEU A 225 -8.95 -3.91 3.05
CA LEU A 225 -8.15 -2.82 2.49
C LEU A 225 -7.66 -1.86 3.58
N ILE A 226 -8.52 -1.47 4.53
CA ILE A 226 -8.09 -0.61 5.64
C ILE A 226 -7.06 -1.29 6.51
N PHE A 227 -7.21 -2.57 6.81
CA PHE A 227 -6.21 -3.29 7.59
C PHE A 227 -4.86 -3.34 6.87
N GLU A 228 -4.84 -3.56 5.55
CA GLU A 228 -3.60 -3.49 4.78
C GLU A 228 -3.05 -2.05 4.74
N SER A 229 -3.91 -1.04 4.64
CA SER A 229 -3.49 0.38 4.73
C SER A 229 -2.88 0.72 6.09
N LEU A 230 -3.44 0.23 7.20
CA LEU A 230 -2.89 0.44 8.54
C LEU A 230 -1.52 -0.24 8.72
N LYS A 231 -1.33 -1.44 8.17
CA LYS A 231 -0.02 -2.10 8.15
C LYS A 231 1.00 -1.33 7.30
N LEU A 232 0.57 -0.84 6.15
CA LEU A 232 1.40 -0.01 5.28
C LEU A 232 1.84 1.28 6.00
N ILE A 233 0.89 2.01 6.61
CA ILE A 233 1.15 3.21 7.41
C ILE A 233 2.16 2.92 8.51
N SER A 234 1.96 1.83 9.25
CA SER A 234 2.86 1.41 10.33
C SER A 234 4.28 1.20 9.84
N PHE A 235 4.42 0.52 8.71
CA PHE A 235 5.72 0.25 8.13
C PHE A 235 6.40 1.51 7.60
N ILE A 236 5.67 2.42 6.96
CA ILE A 236 6.22 3.67 6.46
C ILE A 236 6.69 4.55 7.63
N ILE A 237 5.89 4.70 8.69
CA ILE A 237 6.28 5.44 9.90
C ILE A 237 7.57 4.86 10.51
N TYR A 238 7.68 3.54 10.57
CA TYR A 238 8.88 2.88 11.07
C TYR A 238 10.11 3.14 10.18
N THR A 239 9.99 3.01 8.86
CA THR A 239 11.12 3.24 7.93
C THR A 239 11.57 4.70 7.96
N GLU A 240 10.65 5.65 7.94
CA GLU A 240 10.97 7.08 8.08
C GLU A 240 11.63 7.40 9.42
N SER A 241 11.15 6.77 10.51
CA SER A 241 11.76 6.94 11.84
C SER A 241 13.21 6.44 11.87
N LYS A 242 13.55 5.40 11.11
CA LYS A 242 14.92 4.91 10.94
C LYS A 242 15.79 5.87 10.16
N GLU A 243 15.27 6.46 9.08
CA GLU A 243 15.98 7.48 8.30
C GLU A 243 16.33 8.70 9.16
N TYR A 244 15.42 9.10 10.06
CA TYR A 244 15.71 10.15 11.06
C TYR A 244 16.60 9.69 12.22
N ASN A 245 16.98 8.40 12.26
CA ASN A 245 17.68 7.78 13.41
C ASN A 245 16.96 8.02 14.75
N ASN A 246 15.63 8.04 14.73
CA ASN A 246 14.77 8.34 15.90
C ASN A 246 13.58 7.40 16.01
N LEU A 247 13.81 6.18 16.53
CA LEU A 247 12.75 5.19 16.73
C LEU A 247 11.70 5.58 17.80
N GLU A 248 11.95 6.63 18.59
CA GLU A 248 10.96 7.18 19.51
C GLU A 248 9.68 7.61 18.77
N ILE A 249 9.83 8.13 17.54
CA ILE A 249 8.73 8.50 16.66
C ILE A 249 7.85 7.28 16.35
N ALA A 250 8.45 6.19 15.87
CA ALA A 250 7.74 4.96 15.57
C ALA A 250 7.08 4.38 16.83
N LYS A 251 7.81 4.30 17.95
CA LYS A 251 7.28 3.83 19.24
C LYS A 251 5.96 4.54 19.59
N ARG A 252 5.94 5.87 19.55
CA ARG A 252 4.76 6.67 19.97
C ARG A 252 3.59 6.53 19.01
N HIS A 253 3.85 6.66 17.70
CA HIS A 253 2.80 6.59 16.68
C HIS A 253 2.18 5.19 16.62
N LEU A 254 3.01 4.14 16.66
CA LEU A 254 2.50 2.76 16.63
C LEU A 254 1.77 2.38 17.93
N THR A 255 2.22 2.89 19.10
CA THR A 255 1.46 2.73 20.35
C THR A 255 0.05 3.30 20.20
N HIS A 256 -0.07 4.53 19.69
CA HIS A 256 -1.38 5.15 19.45
C HIS A 256 -2.23 4.29 18.50
N LEU A 257 -1.65 3.87 17.40
CA LEU A 257 -2.34 3.04 16.40
C LEU A 257 -2.86 1.73 17.01
N ILE A 258 -2.02 0.97 17.71
CA ILE A 258 -2.38 -0.31 18.36
C ILE A 258 -3.54 -0.12 19.32
N LEU A 259 -3.46 0.89 20.19
CA LEU A 259 -4.51 1.19 21.16
C LEU A 259 -5.81 1.63 20.46
N ARG A 260 -5.71 2.39 19.37
CA ARG A 260 -6.88 2.87 18.64
C ARG A 260 -7.58 1.76 17.87
N VAL A 261 -6.82 0.85 17.26
CA VAL A 261 -7.36 -0.36 16.61
C VAL A 261 -8.02 -1.28 17.65
N TRP A 262 -7.39 -1.46 18.82
CA TRP A 262 -7.98 -2.26 19.89
C TRP A 262 -9.28 -1.66 20.41
N TYR A 263 -9.30 -0.35 20.67
CA TYR A 263 -10.53 0.37 21.04
C TYR A 263 -11.64 0.20 19.99
N TRP A 264 -11.29 0.33 18.69
CA TRP A 264 -12.22 0.09 17.60
C TRP A 264 -12.76 -1.36 17.61
N THR A 265 -11.91 -2.35 17.85
CA THR A 265 -12.28 -3.77 17.95
C THR A 265 -13.30 -3.99 19.06
N LEU A 266 -13.04 -3.45 20.26
CA LEU A 266 -13.95 -3.55 21.41
C LEU A 266 -15.27 -2.80 21.17
N LYS A 267 -15.21 -1.58 20.64
CA LYS A 267 -16.40 -0.78 20.35
C LYS A 267 -17.36 -1.50 19.39
N ASN A 268 -16.82 -2.27 18.46
CA ASN A 268 -17.61 -3.02 17.48
C ASN A 268 -17.86 -4.48 17.89
N LYS A 269 -17.49 -4.91 19.10
CA LYS A 269 -17.65 -6.28 19.61
C LYS A 269 -17.03 -7.34 18.69
N LEU A 270 -15.85 -7.05 18.15
CA LEU A 270 -15.11 -7.89 17.20
C LEU A 270 -13.93 -8.62 17.85
N GLU A 271 -13.82 -8.61 19.15
CA GLU A 271 -12.74 -9.26 19.92
C GLU A 271 -12.67 -10.78 19.73
N ASN A 272 -13.75 -11.41 19.24
CA ASN A 272 -13.81 -12.84 18.90
C ASN A 272 -13.81 -13.11 17.38
N ASN A 273 -13.69 -12.07 16.55
CA ASN A 273 -13.65 -12.24 15.10
C ASN A 273 -12.25 -12.68 14.65
N LYS A 274 -12.14 -13.90 14.11
CA LYS A 274 -10.85 -14.50 13.70
C LYS A 274 -10.04 -13.63 12.73
N THR A 275 -10.70 -12.97 11.78
CA THR A 275 -10.02 -12.12 10.79
C THR A 275 -9.48 -10.84 11.43
N VAL A 276 -10.26 -10.20 12.29
CA VAL A 276 -9.84 -9.00 13.03
C VAL A 276 -8.71 -9.33 13.99
N LEU A 277 -8.82 -10.45 14.74
CA LEU A 277 -7.75 -10.89 15.63
C LEU A 277 -6.47 -11.24 14.88
N ALA A 278 -6.56 -11.93 13.74
CA ALA A 278 -5.39 -12.24 12.93
C ALA A 278 -4.69 -10.96 12.42
N PHE A 279 -5.46 -9.96 11.96
CA PHE A 279 -4.93 -8.65 11.60
C PHE A 279 -4.28 -7.95 12.79
N TYR A 280 -5.01 -7.85 13.91
CA TYR A 280 -4.51 -7.21 15.12
C TYR A 280 -3.21 -7.85 15.61
N THR A 281 -3.17 -9.19 15.62
CA THR A 281 -1.96 -9.95 16.01
C THR A 281 -0.78 -9.63 15.10
N GLN A 282 -0.96 -9.56 13.77
CA GLN A 282 0.11 -9.20 12.84
C GLN A 282 0.62 -7.77 13.09
N LEU A 283 -0.29 -6.83 13.29
CA LEU A 283 0.06 -5.43 13.58
C LEU A 283 0.78 -5.31 14.93
N PHE A 284 0.31 -6.03 15.93
CA PHE A 284 0.90 -6.07 17.27
C PHE A 284 2.30 -6.70 17.27
N LEU A 285 2.49 -7.80 16.54
CA LEU A 285 3.81 -8.42 16.41
C LEU A 285 4.80 -7.50 15.70
N PHE A 286 4.38 -6.79 14.67
CA PHE A 286 5.22 -5.77 14.05
C PHE A 286 5.59 -4.65 15.04
N TYR A 287 4.63 -4.14 15.79
CA TYR A 287 4.88 -3.15 16.83
C TYR A 287 5.87 -3.67 17.89
N ARG A 288 5.73 -4.94 18.32
CA ARG A 288 6.66 -5.59 19.23
C ARG A 288 8.09 -5.58 18.68
N GLU A 289 8.29 -5.94 17.41
CA GLU A 289 9.62 -5.92 16.79
C GLU A 289 10.22 -4.50 16.78
N VAL A 290 9.40 -3.49 16.51
CA VAL A 290 9.84 -2.08 16.56
C VAL A 290 10.27 -1.68 17.99
N LEU A 291 9.55 -2.13 19.02
CA LEU A 291 9.93 -1.90 20.43
C LEU A 291 11.22 -2.62 20.79
N ILE A 292 11.41 -3.86 20.34
CA ILE A 292 12.66 -4.60 20.59
C ILE A 292 13.83 -3.84 19.98
N GLU A 293 13.73 -3.46 18.70
CA GLU A 293 14.80 -2.68 18.04
C GLU A 293 15.05 -1.35 18.75
N PHE A 294 13.99 -0.67 19.22
CA PHE A 294 14.13 0.55 20.02
C PHE A 294 14.97 0.29 21.27
N PHE A 295 14.68 -0.78 22.01
CA PHE A 295 15.43 -1.12 23.24
C PHE A 295 16.84 -1.61 22.94
N GLU A 296 17.06 -2.40 21.90
CA GLU A 296 18.41 -2.83 21.50
C GLU A 296 19.33 -1.61 21.25
N ARG A 297 18.78 -0.53 20.67
CA ARG A 297 19.53 0.71 20.42
C ARG A 297 19.68 1.59 21.66
N THR A 298 18.72 1.58 22.57
CA THR A 298 18.66 2.56 23.67
C THR A 298 19.13 2.01 25.00
N ILE A 299 19.07 0.70 25.28
CA ILE A 299 19.57 0.11 26.52
C ILE A 299 21.05 0.43 26.75
N PRO A 300 21.96 0.31 25.77
CA PRO A 300 23.38 0.66 25.98
C PRO A 300 23.59 2.10 26.43
N ILE A 301 22.69 3.01 26.04
CA ILE A 301 22.70 4.41 26.45
C ILE A 301 22.02 4.59 27.82
N ALA A 302 20.90 3.91 28.02
CA ALA A 302 20.10 4.04 29.25
C ALA A 302 20.82 3.56 30.52
N ILE A 303 21.77 2.62 30.41
CA ILE A 303 22.57 2.12 31.53
C ILE A 303 23.73 3.05 31.92
N ILE A 304 24.06 4.04 31.08
CA ILE A 304 25.07 5.05 31.39
C ILE A 304 24.45 6.11 32.29
N ASN A 305 25.22 6.60 33.27
CA ASN A 305 24.74 7.68 34.14
C ASN A 305 24.31 8.88 33.28
N ASP A 306 23.11 9.39 33.51
CA ASP A 306 22.46 10.46 32.74
C ASP A 306 22.27 10.16 31.23
N GLY A 307 22.46 8.92 30.77
CA GLY A 307 22.40 8.54 29.36
C GLY A 307 21.08 8.88 28.67
N LEU A 308 19.95 8.68 29.32
CA LEU A 308 18.63 9.07 28.80
C LEU A 308 18.45 10.60 28.69
N HIS A 309 19.29 11.38 29.36
CA HIS A 309 19.27 12.83 29.33
C HIS A 309 20.13 13.39 28.18
N ALA A 310 21.21 12.69 27.82
CA ALA A 310 22.14 13.10 26.77
C ALA A 310 21.52 13.07 25.36
N GLU A 311 20.49 12.26 25.14
CA GLU A 311 19.70 12.34 23.92
C GLU A 311 18.78 13.56 23.95
N LYS A 312 19.30 14.67 23.63
CA LYS A 312 18.67 15.92 23.26
C LYS A 312 17.13 16.00 23.22
N SER A 313 16.57 16.73 24.07
CA SER A 313 15.75 17.83 23.68
C SER A 313 15.87 18.85 24.81
N GLY A 314 16.18 20.08 24.52
CA GLY A 314 16.23 21.16 25.49
C GLY A 314 14.97 21.41 26.27
N ARG A 315 13.99 20.51 26.18
CA ARG A 315 12.76 20.47 26.96
C ARG A 315 12.82 19.57 28.19
N TYR A 316 13.83 18.73 28.31
CA TYR A 316 13.96 17.80 29.44
C TYR A 316 15.03 18.28 30.43
N GLU A 317 14.78 19.43 31.01
CA GLU A 317 15.40 19.79 32.28
C GLU A 317 14.93 18.85 33.39
N GLN A 318 15.08 19.15 34.63
CA GLN A 318 14.90 18.21 35.76
C GLN A 318 13.62 17.35 35.75
N ILE A 319 12.44 17.94 35.47
CA ILE A 319 11.17 17.21 35.46
C ILE A 319 11.03 16.31 34.22
N GLY A 320 11.51 16.79 33.07
CA GLY A 320 11.47 16.05 31.84
C GLY A 320 12.26 14.76 31.86
N TYR A 321 13.44 14.73 32.49
CA TYR A 321 14.25 13.53 32.69
C TYR A 321 13.48 12.45 33.46
N THR A 322 12.85 12.83 34.56
CA THR A 322 12.07 11.88 35.39
C THR A 322 10.93 11.27 34.59
N ILE A 323 10.15 12.08 33.87
CA ILE A 323 9.05 11.62 33.04
C ILE A 323 9.55 10.67 31.95
N ARG A 324 10.65 10.99 31.30
CA ARG A 324 11.25 10.17 30.24
C ARG A 324 11.73 8.83 30.80
N THR A 325 12.33 8.81 31.95
CA THR A 325 12.76 7.58 32.62
C THR A 325 11.57 6.68 32.97
N PHE A 326 10.50 7.23 33.53
CA PHE A 326 9.28 6.47 33.78
C PHE A 326 8.61 5.93 32.51
N ASP A 327 8.55 6.73 31.45
CA ASP A 327 8.03 6.29 30.17
C ASP A 327 8.86 5.14 29.61
N TYR A 328 10.18 5.24 29.64
CA TYR A 328 11.10 4.20 29.21
C TYR A 328 10.89 2.88 30.00
N LEU A 329 10.85 2.95 31.32
CA LEU A 329 10.63 1.79 32.19
C LEU A 329 9.25 1.16 31.96
N LYS A 330 8.22 1.98 31.73
CA LYS A 330 6.86 1.49 31.42
C LYS A 330 6.82 0.64 30.15
N TYR A 331 7.45 1.08 29.07
CA TYR A 331 7.55 0.30 27.84
C TYR A 331 8.43 -0.94 28.00
N LEU A 332 9.52 -0.85 28.75
CA LEU A 332 10.36 -1.99 29.05
C LEU A 332 9.61 -3.07 29.84
N CYS A 333 8.89 -2.70 30.88
CA CYS A 333 8.04 -3.62 31.63
C CYS A 333 6.93 -4.23 30.75
N PHE A 334 6.34 -3.43 29.85
CA PHE A 334 5.34 -3.89 28.92
C PHE A 334 5.90 -5.00 28.02
N ILE A 335 7.02 -4.79 27.34
CA ILE A 335 7.59 -5.77 26.42
C ILE A 335 8.01 -7.06 27.12
N ILE A 336 8.60 -6.96 28.32
CA ILE A 336 8.95 -8.13 29.14
C ILE A 336 7.70 -8.97 29.48
N ASN A 337 6.59 -8.33 29.83
CA ASN A 337 5.34 -9.03 30.13
C ASN A 337 4.72 -9.69 28.89
N VAL A 338 4.78 -9.02 27.73
CA VAL A 338 4.34 -9.59 26.44
C VAL A 338 5.16 -10.84 26.10
N ASP A 339 6.49 -10.78 26.22
CA ASP A 339 7.35 -11.91 25.90
C ASP A 339 7.14 -13.09 26.87
N LYS A 340 6.94 -12.82 28.17
CA LYS A 340 6.56 -13.86 29.11
C LYS A 340 5.23 -14.53 28.77
N ALA A 341 4.23 -13.78 28.31
CA ALA A 341 2.95 -14.33 27.90
C ALA A 341 3.09 -15.22 26.65
N LEU A 342 3.80 -14.73 25.62
CA LEU A 342 4.05 -15.49 24.39
C LEU A 342 4.87 -16.77 24.62
N LEU A 343 5.77 -16.79 25.59
CA LEU A 343 6.52 -17.98 25.97
C LEU A 343 5.64 -19.00 26.69
N LYS A 344 4.68 -18.57 27.51
CA LYS A 344 3.75 -19.49 28.20
C LYS A 344 2.75 -20.17 27.24
N GLU A 345 2.41 -19.54 26.12
CA GLU A 345 1.53 -20.16 25.11
C GLU A 345 2.25 -21.20 24.24
N LYS A 346 3.58 -21.28 24.28
CA LYS A 346 4.40 -22.25 23.53
C LYS A 346 4.72 -23.53 24.28
N PHE A 347 4.40 -23.59 25.57
CA PHE A 347 4.57 -24.73 26.44
C PHE A 347 3.22 -25.15 27.06
#